data_1e4ea56baddf04ac8c04804d0250390a
#
_entry.id   1e4ea56baddf04ac8c04804d0250390a
#
_cell.length_a   1.000
_cell.length_b   1.000
_cell.length_c   1.000
_cell.angle_alpha   90.00
_cell.angle_beta   90.00
_cell.angle_gamma   90.00
#
_symmetry.space_group_name_H-M   'P 1'
#
loop_
_entity.id
_entity.type
_entity.pdbx_description
1 polymer ?
#
loop_
_entity_poly.entity_id
_entity_poly.type
_entity_poly.pdbx_seq_one_letter_code
_entity_poly.pdbx_strand_id
1 'polypeptide(L)'
;REDRYGLLRQKGATIWFTGLSGSGKSTIAVALETALFNQSKMSYRLDGDNVRLGINKNLGFSEQDRKENIRRIGEIAKLFGDAGVISLSSFISPYRADRDEVRRLHEAAKLPFVEVHVDCSLAVAEKRDPKGLYKKARAGEIKEFTGITAPYEAPSKPEVELRTDKLSVAESVTRILDYLNMTDEDMGANI
;
A
#
# COMPACT_ATOMS: atom_id res chain seq x y z
N ARG A 1 -5.58 23.36 2.86
CA ARG A 1 -5.49 22.00 3.47
C ARG A 1 -6.21 21.97 4.80
N GLU A 2 -5.89 22.83 5.72
CA GLU A 2 -6.45 22.85 7.09
C GLU A 2 -7.98 22.94 7.09
N ASP A 3 -8.59 23.76 6.23
CA ASP A 3 -10.05 23.85 6.12
C ASP A 3 -10.69 22.51 5.72
N ARG A 4 -10.06 21.76 4.82
CA ARG A 4 -10.51 20.41 4.42
C ARG A 4 -10.38 19.43 5.59
N TYR A 5 -9.28 19.52 6.33
CA TYR A 5 -9.05 18.68 7.50
C TYR A 5 -10.07 18.97 8.61
N GLY A 6 -10.37 20.26 8.86
CA GLY A 6 -11.41 20.66 9.78
C GLY A 6 -12.79 20.15 9.38
N LEU A 7 -13.14 20.24 8.08
CA LEU A 7 -14.42 19.73 7.57
C LEU A 7 -14.56 18.23 7.74
N LEU A 8 -13.50 17.47 7.46
CA LEU A 8 -13.49 16.01 7.58
C LEU A 8 -13.19 15.50 9.00
N ARG A 9 -12.79 16.38 9.91
CA ARG A 9 -12.32 16.04 11.26
C ARG A 9 -11.25 14.93 11.24
N GLN A 10 -10.35 15.04 10.27
CA GLN A 10 -9.21 14.11 10.11
C GLN A 10 -8.13 14.73 9.24
N LYS A 11 -6.90 14.30 9.46
CA LYS A 11 -5.78 14.57 8.54
C LYS A 11 -5.70 13.49 7.48
N GLY A 12 -5.33 13.88 6.27
CA GLY A 12 -5.06 12.90 5.22
C GLY A 12 -3.69 12.26 5.37
N ALA A 13 -3.58 11.02 4.94
CA ALA A 13 -2.34 10.24 4.97
C ALA A 13 -2.30 9.25 3.81
N THR A 14 -1.13 8.73 3.50
CA THR A 14 -0.97 7.58 2.60
C THR A 14 -0.44 6.38 3.37
N ILE A 15 -1.19 5.29 3.36
CA ILE A 15 -0.77 3.98 3.85
C ILE A 15 -0.43 3.13 2.64
N TRP A 16 0.86 2.86 2.48
CA TRP A 16 1.41 2.20 1.30
C TRP A 16 1.76 0.75 1.62
N PHE A 17 0.93 -0.18 1.15
CA PHE A 17 1.18 -1.61 1.30
C PHE A 17 2.08 -2.11 0.18
N THR A 18 3.18 -2.75 0.53
CA THR A 18 4.09 -3.45 -0.37
C THR A 18 4.30 -4.89 0.05
N GLY A 19 4.62 -5.78 -0.89
CA GLY A 19 4.83 -7.20 -0.63
C GLY A 19 4.51 -8.06 -1.86
N LEU A 20 4.84 -9.34 -1.80
CA LEU A 20 4.62 -10.31 -2.89
C LEU A 20 3.12 -10.42 -3.25
N SER A 21 2.83 -10.89 -4.48
CA SER A 21 1.49 -11.37 -4.81
C SER A 21 1.07 -12.45 -3.80
N GLY A 22 -0.17 -12.47 -3.35
CA GLY A 22 -0.61 -13.46 -2.34
C GLY A 22 -0.14 -13.21 -0.90
N SER A 23 0.60 -12.12 -0.62
CA SER A 23 1.05 -11.79 0.74
C SER A 23 -0.08 -11.35 1.68
N GLY A 24 -1.25 -10.94 1.16
CA GLY A 24 -2.39 -10.51 1.96
C GLY A 24 -2.67 -9.00 1.94
N LYS A 25 -1.95 -8.22 1.14
CA LYS A 25 -2.10 -6.74 1.06
C LYS A 25 -3.54 -6.28 0.89
N SER A 26 -4.24 -6.77 -0.13
CA SER A 26 -5.61 -6.36 -0.43
C SER A 26 -6.59 -6.75 0.67
N THR A 27 -6.41 -7.93 1.26
CA THR A 27 -7.25 -8.40 2.38
C THR A 27 -7.11 -7.49 3.60
N ILE A 28 -5.87 -7.14 3.95
CA ILE A 28 -5.58 -6.24 5.07
C ILE A 28 -6.08 -4.82 4.76
N ALA A 29 -5.89 -4.34 3.53
CA ALA A 29 -6.38 -3.01 3.14
C ALA A 29 -7.90 -2.89 3.22
N VAL A 30 -8.66 -3.92 2.81
CA VAL A 30 -10.13 -3.98 2.96
C VAL A 30 -10.53 -3.97 4.44
N ALA A 31 -9.89 -4.78 5.27
CA ALA A 31 -10.19 -4.84 6.70
C ALA A 31 -9.84 -3.52 7.41
N LEU A 32 -8.73 -2.88 7.05
CA LEU A 32 -8.35 -1.58 7.59
C LEU A 32 -9.34 -0.48 7.16
N GLU A 33 -9.77 -0.46 5.89
CA GLU A 33 -10.80 0.46 5.42
C GLU A 33 -12.09 0.35 6.25
N THR A 34 -12.54 -0.88 6.50
CA THR A 34 -13.71 -1.15 7.35
C THR A 34 -13.50 -0.62 8.78
N ALA A 35 -12.32 -0.85 9.35
CA ALA A 35 -11.99 -0.37 10.70
C ALA A 35 -11.97 1.16 10.78
N LEU A 36 -11.42 1.84 9.76
CA LEU A 36 -11.41 3.29 9.65
C LEU A 36 -12.83 3.87 9.50
N PHE A 37 -13.68 3.25 8.68
CA PHE A 37 -15.09 3.67 8.57
C PHE A 37 -15.85 3.54 9.89
N ASN A 38 -15.60 2.50 10.66
CA ASN A 38 -16.20 2.35 11.99
C ASN A 38 -15.74 3.43 12.98
N GLN A 39 -14.60 4.07 12.72
CA GLN A 39 -14.09 5.25 13.45
C GLN A 39 -14.51 6.57 12.79
N SER A 40 -15.44 6.55 11.82
CA SER A 40 -15.86 7.72 11.04
C SER A 40 -14.72 8.41 10.28
N LYS A 41 -13.70 7.65 9.87
CA LYS A 41 -12.57 8.12 9.07
C LYS A 41 -12.79 7.84 7.59
N MET A 42 -12.68 8.89 6.77
CA MET A 42 -12.77 8.78 5.32
C MET A 42 -11.47 8.17 4.76
N SER A 43 -11.58 7.02 4.12
CA SER A 43 -10.46 6.38 3.44
C SER A 43 -10.86 5.92 2.03
N TYR A 44 -9.86 5.71 1.17
CA TYR A 44 -10.07 5.22 -0.18
C TYR A 44 -8.95 4.25 -0.58
N ARG A 45 -9.34 3.07 -1.10
CA ARG A 45 -8.37 2.07 -1.57
C ARG A 45 -7.97 2.33 -3.00
N LEU A 46 -6.66 2.34 -3.24
CA LEU A 46 -6.04 2.29 -4.56
C LEU A 46 -5.38 0.92 -4.70
N ASP A 47 -5.87 0.11 -5.62
CA ASP A 47 -5.34 -1.22 -5.91
C ASP A 47 -5.16 -1.47 -7.40
N GLY A 48 -4.59 -2.65 -7.76
CA GLY A 48 -4.32 -2.98 -9.15
C GLY A 48 -5.58 -3.02 -10.02
N ASP A 49 -6.71 -3.38 -9.45
CA ASP A 49 -7.94 -3.57 -10.23
C ASP A 49 -8.57 -2.21 -10.57
N ASN A 50 -8.70 -1.29 -9.61
CA ASN A 50 -9.31 0.01 -9.88
C ASN A 50 -8.38 0.98 -10.64
N VAL A 51 -7.06 0.86 -10.48
CA VAL A 51 -6.11 1.76 -11.13
C VAL A 51 -5.75 1.29 -12.54
N ARG A 52 -5.46 -0.02 -12.73
CA ARG A 52 -5.04 -0.54 -14.04
C ARG A 52 -6.15 -0.63 -15.06
N LEU A 53 -7.41 -0.79 -14.65
CA LEU A 53 -8.55 -0.77 -15.55
C LEU A 53 -8.94 0.65 -15.98
N GLY A 54 -8.48 1.66 -15.26
CA GLY A 54 -8.77 3.07 -15.49
C GLY A 54 -7.53 3.87 -15.91
N ILE A 55 -7.00 4.64 -14.96
CA ILE A 55 -5.98 5.66 -15.19
C ILE A 55 -4.65 5.10 -15.71
N ASN A 56 -4.32 3.85 -15.40
CA ASN A 56 -3.11 3.16 -15.83
C ASN A 56 -3.36 2.05 -16.87
N LYS A 57 -4.51 2.08 -17.57
CA LYS A 57 -4.88 1.07 -18.57
C LYS A 57 -3.90 0.93 -19.74
N ASN A 58 -3.11 1.97 -20.00
CA ASN A 58 -2.09 1.98 -21.04
C ASN A 58 -0.75 1.38 -20.62
N LEU A 59 -0.58 0.99 -19.34
CA LEU A 59 0.66 0.44 -18.83
C LEU A 59 0.62 -1.10 -18.79
N GLY A 60 1.75 -1.72 -19.21
CA GLY A 60 2.00 -3.14 -19.10
C GLY A 60 2.72 -3.53 -17.80
N PHE A 61 3.61 -4.54 -17.90
CA PHE A 61 4.34 -5.10 -16.77
C PHE A 61 5.86 -5.05 -16.92
N SER A 62 6.37 -4.34 -17.94
CA SER A 62 7.80 -4.05 -18.05
C SER A 62 8.28 -3.29 -16.81
N GLU A 63 9.58 -3.29 -16.56
CA GLU A 63 10.17 -2.51 -15.46
C GLU A 63 9.77 -1.04 -15.54
N GLN A 64 9.85 -0.45 -16.74
CA GLN A 64 9.47 0.94 -16.98
C GLN A 64 7.98 1.19 -16.71
N ASP A 65 7.08 0.30 -17.16
CA ASP A 65 5.65 0.43 -16.89
C ASP A 65 5.33 0.29 -15.40
N ARG A 66 6.04 -0.60 -14.70
CA ARG A 66 5.89 -0.75 -13.24
C ARG A 66 6.31 0.53 -12.52
N LYS A 67 7.43 1.12 -12.89
CA LYS A 67 7.92 2.39 -12.33
C LYS A 67 6.90 3.50 -12.56
N GLU A 68 6.42 3.67 -13.79
CA GLU A 68 5.43 4.69 -14.14
C GLU A 68 4.09 4.45 -13.42
N ASN A 69 3.67 3.18 -13.26
CA ASN A 69 2.48 2.83 -12.49
C ASN A 69 2.61 3.31 -11.04
N ILE A 70 3.74 3.03 -10.38
CA ILE A 70 3.98 3.46 -8.99
C ILE A 70 4.05 4.98 -8.88
N ARG A 71 4.72 5.65 -9.82
CA ARG A 71 4.78 7.12 -9.86
C ARG A 71 3.39 7.75 -9.93
N ARG A 72 2.52 7.28 -10.85
CA ARG A 72 1.14 7.80 -10.98
C ARG A 72 0.31 7.55 -9.73
N ILE A 73 0.42 6.37 -9.15
CA ILE A 73 -0.29 6.04 -7.91
C ILE A 73 0.18 6.93 -6.76
N GLY A 74 1.48 7.20 -6.66
CA GLY A 74 2.05 8.11 -5.67
C GLY A 74 1.47 9.52 -5.77
N GLU A 75 1.34 10.05 -7.00
CA GLU A 75 0.71 11.37 -7.22
C GLU A 75 -0.77 11.38 -6.82
N ILE A 76 -1.53 10.34 -7.16
CA ILE A 76 -2.94 10.22 -6.78
C ILE A 76 -3.09 10.14 -5.27
N ALA A 77 -2.28 9.30 -4.61
CA ALA A 77 -2.30 9.13 -3.16
C ALA A 77 -1.98 10.45 -2.44
N LYS A 78 -1.00 11.21 -2.95
CA LYS A 78 -0.67 12.55 -2.45
C LYS A 78 -1.87 13.51 -2.54
N LEU A 79 -2.60 13.51 -3.66
CA LEU A 79 -3.78 14.36 -3.84
C LEU A 79 -4.90 13.98 -2.85
N PHE A 80 -5.12 12.68 -2.61
CA PHE A 80 -6.05 12.22 -1.57
C PHE A 80 -5.62 12.69 -0.17
N GLY A 81 -4.35 12.54 0.15
CA GLY A 81 -3.79 13.02 1.42
C GLY A 81 -3.96 14.53 1.60
N ASP A 82 -3.71 15.32 0.55
CA ASP A 82 -3.93 16.77 0.57
C ASP A 82 -5.43 17.14 0.72
N ALA A 83 -6.32 16.31 0.18
CA ALA A 83 -7.76 16.48 0.33
C ALA A 83 -8.28 16.11 1.73
N GLY A 84 -7.47 15.46 2.57
CA GLY A 84 -7.86 14.99 3.91
C GLY A 84 -8.33 13.54 3.94
N VAL A 85 -8.14 12.78 2.87
CA VAL A 85 -8.53 11.38 2.78
C VAL A 85 -7.33 10.47 3.11
N ILE A 86 -7.59 9.37 3.80
CA ILE A 86 -6.58 8.35 4.05
C ILE A 86 -6.53 7.41 2.83
N SER A 87 -5.46 7.50 2.04
CA SER A 87 -5.24 6.63 0.88
C SER A 87 -4.64 5.29 1.32
N LEU A 88 -5.30 4.18 0.97
CA LEU A 88 -4.83 2.81 1.20
C LEU A 88 -4.30 2.23 -0.11
N SER A 89 -3.04 2.46 -0.42
CA SER A 89 -2.41 2.09 -1.69
C SER A 89 -1.82 0.68 -1.61
N SER A 90 -2.43 -0.29 -2.31
CA SER A 90 -2.11 -1.73 -2.22
C SER A 90 -1.51 -2.27 -3.52
N PHE A 91 -0.18 -2.26 -3.62
CA PHE A 91 0.57 -2.69 -4.80
C PHE A 91 1.78 -3.54 -4.40
N ILE A 92 2.24 -4.42 -5.31
CA ILE A 92 3.50 -5.16 -5.09
C ILE A 92 4.63 -4.16 -4.89
N SER A 93 4.73 -3.12 -5.76
CA SER A 93 5.77 -2.08 -5.75
C SER A 93 7.16 -2.66 -5.44
N PRO A 94 7.71 -3.49 -6.37
CA PRO A 94 8.83 -4.38 -6.06
C PRO A 94 10.16 -3.66 -5.84
N TYR A 95 10.32 -2.46 -6.41
CA TYR A 95 11.58 -1.73 -6.35
C TYR A 95 11.59 -0.72 -5.21
N ARG A 96 12.62 -0.78 -4.39
CA ARG A 96 12.79 0.15 -3.25
C ARG A 96 12.89 1.59 -3.72
N ALA A 97 13.65 1.84 -4.78
CA ALA A 97 13.86 3.18 -5.33
C ALA A 97 12.53 3.87 -5.71
N ASP A 98 11.57 3.13 -6.27
CA ASP A 98 10.26 3.67 -6.66
C ASP A 98 9.42 4.03 -5.42
N ARG A 99 9.44 3.20 -4.37
CA ARG A 99 8.75 3.49 -3.10
C ARG A 99 9.39 4.67 -2.38
N ASP A 100 10.72 4.76 -2.36
CA ASP A 100 11.45 5.90 -1.80
C ASP A 100 11.15 7.21 -2.54
N GLU A 101 10.93 7.15 -3.86
CA GLU A 101 10.50 8.31 -4.64
C GLU A 101 9.11 8.79 -4.23
N VAL A 102 8.15 7.88 -4.03
CA VAL A 102 6.82 8.20 -3.52
C VAL A 102 6.88 8.77 -2.11
N ARG A 103 7.73 8.21 -1.23
CA ARG A 103 7.96 8.75 0.12
C ARG A 103 8.45 10.19 0.05
N ARG A 104 9.51 10.48 -0.72
CA ARG A 104 10.03 11.85 -0.89
C ARG A 104 8.99 12.83 -1.43
N LEU A 105 8.12 12.37 -2.33
CA LEU A 105 7.02 13.15 -2.85
C LEU A 105 6.04 13.60 -1.75
N HIS A 106 5.74 12.70 -0.81
CA HIS A 106 4.87 13.00 0.33
C HIS A 106 5.56 13.88 1.37
N GLU A 107 6.83 13.61 1.68
CA GLU A 107 7.65 14.43 2.57
C GLU A 107 7.76 15.88 2.09
N ALA A 108 8.03 16.09 0.79
CA ALA A 108 8.08 17.41 0.19
C ALA A 108 6.71 18.14 0.27
N ALA A 109 5.61 17.41 0.24
CA ALA A 109 4.27 17.93 0.41
C ALA A 109 3.85 18.07 1.89
N LYS A 110 4.70 17.65 2.84
CA LYS A 110 4.39 17.58 4.28
C LYS A 110 3.13 16.76 4.55
N LEU A 111 3.06 15.59 3.93
CA LEU A 111 1.97 14.62 4.09
C LEU A 111 2.51 13.36 4.74
N PRO A 112 1.80 12.77 5.71
CA PRO A 112 2.17 11.49 6.29
C PRO A 112 2.20 10.38 5.25
N PHE A 113 3.29 9.60 5.27
CA PHE A 113 3.48 8.41 4.45
C PHE A 113 3.91 7.26 5.33
N VAL A 114 3.11 6.20 5.37
CA VAL A 114 3.31 5.01 6.19
C VAL A 114 3.52 3.82 5.26
N GLU A 115 4.75 3.31 5.19
CA GLU A 115 5.07 2.10 4.43
C GLU A 115 4.78 0.87 5.28
N VAL A 116 3.87 0.03 4.80
CA VAL A 116 3.49 -1.23 5.42
C VAL A 116 4.05 -2.40 4.61
N HIS A 117 5.05 -3.07 5.16
CA HIS A 117 5.60 -4.28 4.57
C HIS A 117 4.73 -5.50 4.95
N VAL A 118 3.98 -5.99 3.97
CA VAL A 118 3.15 -7.19 4.12
C VAL A 118 3.98 -8.39 3.71
N ASP A 119 4.69 -8.95 4.69
CA ASP A 119 5.67 -10.02 4.49
C ASP A 119 5.08 -11.41 4.68
N CYS A 120 5.51 -12.31 3.83
CA CYS A 120 5.43 -13.76 4.00
C CYS A 120 6.49 -14.42 3.10
N SER A 121 6.87 -15.65 3.42
CA SER A 121 7.80 -16.38 2.56
C SER A 121 7.20 -16.62 1.16
N LEU A 122 8.07 -16.70 0.16
CA LEU A 122 7.65 -17.03 -1.21
C LEU A 122 6.83 -18.32 -1.26
N ALA A 123 7.22 -19.33 -0.49
CA ALA A 123 6.50 -20.62 -0.41
C ALA A 123 5.06 -20.44 0.10
N VAL A 124 4.85 -19.56 1.08
CA VAL A 124 3.50 -19.25 1.59
C VAL A 124 2.69 -18.46 0.55
N ALA A 125 3.29 -17.47 -0.09
CA ALA A 125 2.64 -16.69 -1.14
C ALA A 125 2.22 -17.56 -2.33
N GLU A 126 3.11 -18.45 -2.77
CA GLU A 126 2.90 -19.41 -3.86
C GLU A 126 1.82 -20.45 -3.50
N LYS A 127 1.81 -20.95 -2.25
CA LYS A 127 0.75 -21.86 -1.77
C LYS A 127 -0.62 -21.21 -1.75
N ARG A 128 -0.69 -19.91 -1.40
CA ARG A 128 -1.95 -19.16 -1.38
C ARG A 128 -2.47 -18.89 -2.78
N ASP A 129 -1.62 -18.48 -3.68
CA ASP A 129 -1.86 -18.17 -5.12
C ASP A 129 -3.33 -17.87 -5.51
N PRO A 130 -3.99 -16.87 -4.91
CA PRO A 130 -5.43 -16.66 -5.03
C PRO A 130 -5.89 -16.36 -6.47
N LYS A 131 -4.98 -15.90 -7.32
CA LYS A 131 -5.24 -15.56 -8.73
C LYS A 131 -4.62 -16.54 -9.72
N GLY A 132 -3.97 -17.63 -9.26
CA GLY A 132 -3.28 -18.61 -10.11
C GLY A 132 -2.06 -18.06 -10.85
N LEU A 133 -1.51 -16.91 -10.40
CA LEU A 133 -0.42 -16.21 -11.09
C LEU A 133 0.93 -16.92 -10.91
N TYR A 134 1.18 -17.52 -9.74
CA TYR A 134 2.39 -18.29 -9.50
C TYR A 134 2.43 -19.54 -10.38
N LYS A 135 1.30 -20.25 -10.49
CA LYS A 135 1.17 -21.39 -11.38
C LYS A 135 1.52 -21.04 -12.82
N LYS A 136 0.98 -19.92 -13.31
CA LYS A 136 1.27 -19.42 -14.66
C LYS A 136 2.72 -18.98 -14.83
N ALA A 137 3.31 -18.33 -13.83
CA ALA A 137 4.71 -17.92 -13.85
C ALA A 137 5.66 -19.12 -13.89
N ARG A 138 5.37 -20.16 -13.09
CA ARG A 138 6.14 -21.42 -13.11
C ARG A 138 6.01 -22.18 -14.45
N ALA A 139 4.87 -22.09 -15.09
CA ALA A 139 4.66 -22.64 -16.44
C ALA A 139 5.31 -21.79 -17.56
N GLY A 140 5.92 -20.64 -17.23
CA GLY A 140 6.54 -19.75 -18.20
C GLY A 140 5.56 -18.89 -19.01
N GLU A 141 4.27 -18.90 -18.64
CA GLU A 141 3.23 -18.11 -19.30
C GLU A 141 3.30 -16.61 -18.94
N ILE A 142 3.82 -16.30 -17.76
CA ILE A 142 4.06 -14.91 -17.30
C ILE A 142 5.56 -14.69 -17.19
N LYS A 143 6.06 -13.77 -17.99
CA LYS A 143 7.44 -13.29 -17.90
C LYS A 143 7.56 -12.22 -16.82
N GLU A 144 8.78 -12.07 -16.25
CA GLU A 144 9.09 -11.01 -15.28
C GLU A 144 8.12 -10.98 -14.06
N PHE A 145 7.77 -12.15 -13.54
CA PHE A 145 6.90 -12.25 -12.38
C PHE A 145 7.69 -12.04 -11.08
N THR A 146 7.28 -11.06 -10.28
CA THR A 146 7.94 -10.70 -9.02
C THR A 146 8.00 -11.86 -8.03
N GLY A 147 9.18 -12.17 -7.55
CA GLY A 147 9.46 -13.30 -6.64
C GLY A 147 9.81 -14.60 -7.35
N ILE A 148 9.61 -14.74 -8.68
CA ILE A 148 9.99 -15.91 -9.47
C ILE A 148 11.09 -15.57 -10.48
N THR A 149 10.81 -14.72 -11.44
CA THR A 149 11.73 -14.32 -12.51
C THR A 149 12.12 -12.85 -12.47
N ALA A 150 11.49 -12.06 -11.58
CA ALA A 150 11.82 -10.68 -11.30
C ALA A 150 12.00 -10.48 -9.77
N PRO A 151 12.87 -9.55 -9.35
CA PRO A 151 13.15 -9.35 -7.94
C PRO A 151 12.00 -8.69 -7.18
N TYR A 152 11.95 -8.90 -5.88
CA TYR A 152 11.26 -8.08 -4.90
C TYR A 152 12.28 -7.55 -3.89
N GLU A 153 12.38 -6.25 -3.78
CA GLU A 153 13.29 -5.58 -2.85
C GLU A 153 12.48 -5.18 -1.59
N ALA A 154 12.64 -5.94 -0.51
CA ALA A 154 11.99 -5.61 0.76
C ALA A 154 12.38 -4.20 1.24
N PRO A 155 11.45 -3.44 1.86
CA PRO A 155 11.79 -2.13 2.42
C PRO A 155 12.85 -2.27 3.52
N SER A 156 13.74 -1.28 3.61
CA SER A 156 14.82 -1.29 4.62
C SER A 156 14.35 -0.82 5.99
N LYS A 157 13.38 0.08 6.04
CA LYS A 157 12.82 0.65 7.27
C LYS A 157 11.33 0.98 7.07
N PRO A 158 10.46 -0.04 6.95
CA PRO A 158 9.03 0.21 6.91
C PRO A 158 8.54 0.70 8.27
N GLU A 159 7.54 1.54 8.31
CA GLU A 159 6.88 1.98 9.54
C GLU A 159 6.17 0.82 10.24
N VAL A 160 5.59 -0.10 9.44
CA VAL A 160 4.93 -1.29 9.97
C VAL A 160 5.36 -2.53 9.19
N GLU A 161 5.75 -3.58 9.90
CA GLU A 161 6.05 -4.89 9.32
C GLU A 161 5.01 -5.93 9.79
N LEU A 162 4.39 -6.63 8.84
CA LEU A 162 3.33 -7.60 9.07
C LEU A 162 3.72 -8.98 8.54
N ARG A 163 4.05 -9.90 9.43
CA ARG A 163 4.31 -11.30 9.12
C ARG A 163 3.00 -12.07 8.97
N THR A 164 2.42 -12.07 7.75
CA THR A 164 1.08 -12.64 7.50
C THR A 164 1.05 -14.16 7.47
N ASP A 165 2.18 -14.81 7.57
CA ASP A 165 2.31 -16.23 7.86
C ASP A 165 2.10 -16.55 9.35
N LYS A 166 2.12 -15.53 10.24
CA LYS A 166 2.01 -15.65 11.70
C LYS A 166 0.88 -14.81 12.29
N LEU A 167 0.49 -13.74 11.63
CA LEU A 167 -0.53 -12.81 12.09
C LEU A 167 -1.85 -13.04 11.36
N SER A 168 -2.94 -12.98 12.10
CA SER A 168 -4.28 -12.86 11.54
C SER A 168 -4.49 -11.49 10.89
N VAL A 169 -5.55 -11.36 10.09
CA VAL A 169 -5.93 -10.07 9.50
C VAL A 169 -6.27 -9.05 10.59
N ALA A 170 -6.98 -9.46 11.64
CA ALA A 170 -7.34 -8.58 12.76
C ALA A 170 -6.10 -8.04 13.50
N GLU A 171 -5.15 -8.91 13.84
CA GLU A 171 -3.89 -8.48 14.46
C GLU A 171 -3.08 -7.55 13.56
N SER A 172 -3.08 -7.80 12.25
CA SER A 172 -2.42 -6.94 11.27
C SER A 172 -3.04 -5.54 11.23
N VAL A 173 -4.38 -5.46 11.23
CA VAL A 173 -5.11 -4.18 11.26
C VAL A 173 -4.83 -3.43 12.58
N THR A 174 -4.87 -4.12 13.71
CA THR A 174 -4.56 -3.53 15.02
C THR A 174 -3.18 -2.89 15.03
N ARG A 175 -2.14 -3.58 14.53
CA ARG A 175 -0.78 -3.02 14.46
C ARG A 175 -0.68 -1.74 13.63
N ILE A 176 -1.43 -1.66 12.52
CA ILE A 176 -1.46 -0.44 11.71
C ILE A 176 -2.16 0.68 12.47
N LEU A 177 -3.31 0.40 13.08
CA LEU A 177 -4.07 1.41 13.85
C LEU A 177 -3.28 1.91 15.05
N ASP A 178 -2.59 1.02 15.78
CA ASP A 178 -1.74 1.41 16.90
C ASP A 178 -0.63 2.36 16.45
N TYR A 179 0.02 2.07 15.31
CA TYR A 179 1.03 2.96 14.75
C TYR A 179 0.44 4.34 14.40
N LEU A 180 -0.73 4.38 13.76
CA LEU A 180 -1.40 5.63 13.38
C LEU A 180 -1.81 6.45 14.61
N ASN A 181 -2.34 5.81 15.65
CA ASN A 181 -2.75 6.48 16.89
C ASN A 181 -1.54 7.06 17.64
N MET A 182 -0.42 6.33 17.71
CA MET A 182 0.82 6.83 18.32
C MET A 182 1.34 8.08 17.61
N THR A 183 1.29 8.11 16.28
CA THR A 183 1.76 9.26 15.50
C THR A 183 0.83 10.47 15.62
N ASP A 184 -0.48 10.26 15.81
CA ASP A 184 -1.43 11.34 16.07
C ASP A 184 -1.22 11.98 17.44
N GLU A 185 -0.88 11.21 18.47
CA GLU A 185 -0.53 11.71 19.80
C GLU A 185 0.78 12.51 19.79
N ASP A 186 1.80 12.04 19.10
CA ASP A 186 3.12 12.71 18.98
C ASP A 186 3.05 14.00 18.13
N MET A 187 2.12 14.09 17.19
CA MET A 187 1.93 15.28 16.34
C MET A 187 1.03 16.33 16.98
N GLY A 188 0.68 16.20 18.24
CA GLY A 188 -0.11 17.15 19.02
C GLY A 188 -1.60 17.08 18.67
N ALA A 189 -2.37 16.46 19.53
CA ALA A 189 -3.82 16.59 19.58
C ALA A 189 -4.19 18.05 19.76
N ASN A 190 -4.37 18.77 18.66
CA ASN A 190 -5.03 20.05 18.61
C ASN A 190 -5.88 20.09 17.34
N ILE A 191 -6.98 19.40 17.37
CA ILE A 191 -8.23 19.77 16.69
C ILE A 191 -9.38 19.31 17.56
#